data_0e176e224692caaa93a1f156c1dab112
#
_entry.id   0e176e224692caaa93a1f156c1dab112
#
_cell.length_a   1.000
_cell.length_b   1.000
_cell.length_c   1.000
_cell.angle_alpha   90.00
_cell.angle_beta   90.00
_cell.angle_gamma   90.00
#
_symmetry.space_group_name_H-M   'P 1'
#
loop_
_entity.id
_entity.type
_entity.pdbx_description
1 polymer ?
#
loop_
_entity_poly.entity_id
_entity_poly.type
_entity_poly.pdbx_seq_one_letter_code
_entity_poly.pdbx_strand_id
1 'polypeptide(L)'
;MPYYTKLGSLPSKRHIQFRRPDGGLYAEEVFGTEGFVGPTSTLYHINPPTQVMGWKPLYSTKVEYVERATMRMRHVKSMPMKPKGDPVTGRTVLFGNSDVEIGVCVPKEPMKYHFKNAAADECFFIHFGSGIVYTMFGALKFGPKDYIVIPKGTIYRMEFEKPAAGEPAPRFLLMESVNGSHILPPPRYMSKKTAQFLEHAPYCERDLRLPELPMTFDEKGKFEVRIKSRDQVHSYMYSYHPLDVVGWDGCYYPYCFNIDDFSPIVAKHHMPPPTHQTFEAHNFVICSFCPRPLDFHPQAIVVPYNHSNLDSDEVLYYVEGNYKARRGIEQGSLSLHPQGIPHGPHPGTVEASIGATHTNELAVMCDTFAPLFPTKAAIALDDLNYPRSWESGWTPEERSAAMNGSVPGGAASNRSAAKTGRKSAKSTAVSKKGSAAVSPRRSGGAVNTWS
;
A
#
# COMPACT_ATOMS: atom_id res chain seq x y z
N MET A 1 12.63 -3.00 8.40
CA MET A 1 13.27 -4.32 8.14
C MET A 1 12.57 -5.34 8.97
N PRO A 2 12.29 -6.55 8.45
CA PRO A 2 11.65 -7.54 9.32
C PRO A 2 12.51 -7.81 10.56
N TYR A 3 13.66 -8.43 10.43
CA TYR A 3 14.61 -8.71 11.52
C TYR A 3 15.81 -9.49 10.95
N TYR A 4 16.89 -9.59 11.71
CA TYR A 4 18.03 -10.43 11.29
C TYR A 4 17.66 -11.91 11.36
N THR A 5 17.99 -12.62 10.28
CA THR A 5 17.86 -14.08 10.20
C THR A 5 18.96 -14.69 9.33
N LYS A 6 19.05 -16.01 9.33
CA LYS A 6 19.98 -16.78 8.52
C LYS A 6 19.35 -18.07 8.04
N LEU A 7 19.65 -18.47 6.81
CA LEU A 7 19.17 -19.71 6.22
C LEU A 7 20.27 -20.39 5.42
N GLY A 8 20.22 -21.72 5.31
CA GLY A 8 21.13 -22.53 4.53
C GLY A 8 22.54 -22.67 5.12
N SER A 9 23.51 -22.88 4.26
CA SER A 9 24.91 -23.15 4.63
C SER A 9 25.72 -21.87 4.65
N LEU A 10 26.36 -21.59 5.77
CA LEU A 10 27.11 -20.37 6.02
C LEU A 10 28.52 -20.66 6.55
N PRO A 11 29.54 -19.84 6.23
CA PRO A 11 30.82 -19.90 6.89
C PRO A 11 30.69 -19.40 8.35
N SER A 12 31.68 -19.71 9.19
CA SER A 12 31.70 -19.30 10.59
C SER A 12 31.83 -17.77 10.77
N LYS A 13 32.36 -17.08 9.79
CA LYS A 13 32.48 -15.61 9.73
C LYS A 13 32.22 -15.14 8.30
N ARG A 14 31.79 -13.90 8.15
CA ARG A 14 31.73 -13.25 6.82
C ARG A 14 33.11 -13.03 6.28
N HIS A 15 33.23 -13.09 4.95
CA HIS A 15 34.44 -12.80 4.18
C HIS A 15 35.66 -13.66 4.57
N ILE A 16 35.43 -14.98 4.79
CA ILE A 16 36.47 -16.00 4.93
C ILE A 16 36.30 -17.05 3.86
N GLN A 17 37.32 -17.91 3.68
CA GLN A 17 37.24 -19.01 2.72
C GLN A 17 36.08 -19.94 3.08
N PHE A 18 35.05 -19.96 2.24
CA PHE A 18 33.94 -20.91 2.31
C PHE A 18 34.05 -21.87 1.14
N ARG A 19 34.38 -23.12 1.44
CA ARG A 19 34.72 -24.12 0.40
C ARG A 19 33.54 -25.03 0.12
N ARG A 20 33.38 -25.30 -1.16
CA ARG A 20 32.49 -26.33 -1.70
C ARG A 20 33.07 -27.72 -1.47
N PRO A 21 32.27 -28.81 -1.57
CA PRO A 21 32.78 -30.18 -1.46
C PRO A 21 33.87 -30.55 -2.48
N ASP A 22 33.87 -29.91 -3.66
CA ASP A 22 34.88 -30.09 -4.70
C ASP A 22 36.17 -29.32 -4.44
N GLY A 23 36.29 -28.60 -3.32
CA GLY A 23 37.46 -27.78 -2.95
C GLY A 23 37.41 -26.35 -3.48
N GLY A 24 36.52 -26.01 -4.42
CA GLY A 24 36.32 -24.66 -4.90
C GLY A 24 35.75 -23.72 -3.82
N LEU A 25 35.68 -22.43 -4.09
CA LEU A 25 35.10 -21.46 -3.21
C LEU A 25 33.67 -21.15 -3.63
N TYR A 26 32.77 -20.97 -2.65
CA TYR A 26 31.52 -20.25 -2.87
C TYR A 26 31.82 -18.77 -3.05
N ALA A 27 31.03 -18.11 -3.91
CA ALA A 27 31.16 -16.67 -4.15
C ALA A 27 30.27 -15.90 -3.18
N GLU A 28 30.87 -14.97 -2.43
CA GLU A 28 30.15 -14.11 -1.50
C GLU A 28 29.60 -12.88 -2.24
N GLU A 29 28.34 -12.55 -2.02
CA GLU A 29 27.71 -11.30 -2.46
C GLU A 29 27.22 -10.53 -1.25
N VAL A 30 27.64 -9.27 -1.09
CA VAL A 30 27.03 -8.33 -0.15
C VAL A 30 25.86 -7.65 -0.84
N PHE A 31 24.65 -8.02 -0.45
CA PHE A 31 23.41 -7.47 -0.94
C PHE A 31 22.98 -6.29 -0.05
N GLY A 32 23.60 -5.13 -0.28
CA GLY A 32 23.52 -3.96 0.60
C GLY A 32 22.79 -2.78 -0.02
N THR A 33 22.18 -1.98 0.85
CA THR A 33 21.44 -0.77 0.49
C THR A 33 22.11 0.48 1.09
N GLU A 34 21.70 1.67 0.66
CA GLU A 34 22.15 2.97 1.22
C GLU A 34 23.69 3.08 1.35
N GLY A 35 24.42 2.62 0.32
CA GLY A 35 25.89 2.65 0.37
C GLY A 35 26.47 1.78 1.50
N PHE A 36 25.83 0.63 1.78
CA PHE A 36 26.19 -0.37 2.80
C PHE A 36 25.92 0.05 4.26
N VAL A 37 25.20 1.15 4.48
CA VAL A 37 24.76 1.55 5.84
C VAL A 37 23.30 1.22 6.12
N GLY A 38 22.54 0.88 5.09
CA GLY A 38 21.14 0.45 5.20
C GLY A 38 20.98 -1.06 5.43
N PRO A 39 19.74 -1.57 5.27
CA PRO A 39 19.45 -3.00 5.31
C PRO A 39 20.37 -3.79 4.38
N THR A 40 20.92 -4.89 4.89
CA THR A 40 21.92 -5.67 4.18
C THR A 40 21.74 -7.15 4.47
N SER A 41 21.99 -7.98 3.44
CA SER A 41 22.20 -9.42 3.57
C SER A 41 23.48 -9.84 2.85
N THR A 42 24.05 -10.95 3.28
CA THR A 42 25.19 -11.58 2.64
C THR A 42 24.77 -12.93 2.09
N LEU A 43 24.98 -13.14 0.80
CA LEU A 43 24.61 -14.36 0.09
C LEU A 43 25.85 -15.13 -0.33
N TYR A 44 25.75 -16.46 -0.38
CA TYR A 44 26.81 -17.35 -0.81
C TYR A 44 26.36 -18.17 -2.01
N HIS A 45 26.96 -17.89 -3.18
CA HIS A 45 26.58 -18.44 -4.47
C HIS A 45 27.52 -19.60 -4.87
N ILE A 46 27.01 -20.54 -5.66
CA ILE A 46 27.84 -21.55 -6.31
C ILE A 46 28.74 -20.90 -7.37
N ASN A 47 28.18 -19.95 -8.14
CA ASN A 47 28.89 -19.25 -9.22
C ASN A 47 29.05 -17.77 -8.87
N PRO A 48 30.14 -17.11 -9.32
CA PRO A 48 30.27 -15.67 -9.13
C PRO A 48 29.10 -14.91 -9.78
N PRO A 49 28.34 -14.09 -9.03
CA PRO A 49 27.15 -13.40 -9.54
C PRO A 49 27.48 -12.34 -10.62
N THR A 50 28.74 -12.03 -10.79
CA THR A 50 29.25 -11.09 -11.82
C THR A 50 29.42 -11.73 -13.21
N GLN A 51 29.29 -13.04 -13.35
CA GLN A 51 29.48 -13.75 -14.62
C GLN A 51 28.23 -13.67 -15.49
N VAL A 52 28.20 -12.73 -16.42
CA VAL A 52 27.14 -12.53 -17.40
C VAL A 52 27.67 -12.78 -18.81
N MET A 53 26.92 -13.49 -19.63
CA MET A 53 27.27 -13.79 -21.02
C MET A 53 27.01 -12.61 -21.96
N GLY A 54 26.01 -11.78 -21.65
CA GLY A 54 25.62 -10.64 -22.49
C GLY A 54 24.35 -9.99 -22.02
N TRP A 55 24.06 -8.84 -22.61
CA TRP A 55 22.88 -8.04 -22.28
C TRP A 55 22.35 -7.27 -23.48
N LYS A 56 21.06 -6.95 -23.46
CA LYS A 56 20.39 -6.09 -24.45
C LYS A 56 19.17 -5.42 -23.87
N PRO A 57 18.78 -4.22 -24.37
CA PRO A 57 17.49 -3.65 -24.04
C PRO A 57 16.35 -4.50 -24.61
N LEU A 58 15.18 -4.51 -23.93
CA LEU A 58 13.98 -5.21 -24.38
C LEU A 58 12.82 -4.25 -24.70
N TYR A 59 12.28 -3.60 -23.67
CA TYR A 59 11.11 -2.71 -23.80
C TYR A 59 11.06 -1.66 -22.70
N SER A 60 10.34 -0.58 -22.97
CA SER A 60 10.04 0.44 -21.97
C SER A 60 8.86 0.04 -21.11
N THR A 61 8.94 0.33 -19.81
CA THR A 61 7.86 0.23 -18.84
C THR A 61 7.32 1.60 -18.44
N LYS A 62 7.70 2.66 -19.18
CA LYS A 62 7.25 4.02 -18.90
C LYS A 62 5.73 4.10 -18.85
N VAL A 63 5.22 4.55 -17.71
CA VAL A 63 3.78 4.73 -17.50
C VAL A 63 3.36 6.10 -18.03
N GLU A 64 2.27 6.12 -18.80
CA GLU A 64 1.66 7.35 -19.28
C GLU A 64 0.49 7.75 -18.38
N TYR A 65 0.66 8.83 -17.65
CA TYR A 65 -0.38 9.40 -16.80
C TYR A 65 -1.21 10.44 -17.55
N VAL A 66 -2.46 10.59 -17.11
CA VAL A 66 -3.35 11.68 -17.59
C VAL A 66 -3.24 12.84 -16.60
N GLU A 67 -2.20 13.66 -16.79
CA GLU A 67 -1.81 14.74 -15.86
C GLU A 67 -2.91 15.81 -15.66
N ARG A 68 -3.78 16.02 -16.66
CA ARG A 68 -4.89 16.99 -16.60
C ARG A 68 -6.24 16.33 -16.38
N ALA A 69 -6.25 15.17 -15.72
CA ALA A 69 -7.50 14.56 -15.33
C ALA A 69 -8.23 15.43 -14.29
N THR A 70 -9.56 15.52 -14.44
CA THR A 70 -10.37 16.26 -13.45
C THR A 70 -10.16 15.70 -12.06
N MET A 71 -9.82 16.57 -11.11
CA MET A 71 -9.68 16.23 -9.70
C MET A 71 -11.05 15.89 -9.11
N ARG A 72 -11.27 14.65 -8.76
CA ARG A 72 -12.50 14.13 -8.16
C ARG A 72 -12.28 12.75 -7.57
N MET A 73 -13.17 12.33 -6.69
CA MET A 73 -13.24 10.93 -6.26
C MET A 73 -13.45 10.00 -7.47
N ARG A 74 -12.77 8.86 -7.47
CA ARG A 74 -12.84 7.87 -8.55
C ARG A 74 -13.19 6.50 -8.01
N HIS A 75 -13.88 5.73 -8.83
CA HIS A 75 -14.14 4.32 -8.61
C HIS A 75 -13.78 3.52 -9.85
N VAL A 76 -12.63 2.86 -9.82
CA VAL A 76 -12.13 2.03 -10.91
C VAL A 76 -12.63 0.61 -10.72
N LYS A 77 -13.47 0.12 -11.62
CA LYS A 77 -14.02 -1.24 -11.64
C LYS A 77 -13.01 -2.19 -12.28
N SER A 78 -12.08 -2.74 -11.51
CA SER A 78 -11.00 -3.54 -12.07
C SER A 78 -11.33 -5.02 -12.29
N MET A 79 -12.41 -5.55 -11.70
CA MET A 79 -12.77 -6.99 -11.85
C MET A 79 -12.94 -7.44 -13.31
N PRO A 80 -13.53 -6.64 -14.23
CA PRO A 80 -13.68 -7.04 -15.63
C PRO A 80 -12.38 -7.10 -16.44
N MET A 81 -11.24 -6.72 -15.87
CA MET A 81 -9.95 -6.76 -16.57
C MET A 81 -9.64 -8.17 -17.05
N LYS A 82 -9.29 -8.29 -18.32
CA LYS A 82 -9.01 -9.58 -18.95
C LYS A 82 -7.61 -10.07 -18.61
N PRO A 83 -7.44 -11.40 -18.41
CA PRO A 83 -6.11 -12.00 -18.24
C PRO A 83 -5.19 -11.71 -19.42
N LYS A 84 -3.96 -11.29 -19.15
CA LYS A 84 -2.93 -11.02 -20.17
C LYS A 84 -1.53 -11.24 -19.61
N GLY A 85 -0.56 -11.54 -20.47
CA GLY A 85 0.86 -11.66 -20.14
C GLY A 85 1.15 -12.59 -18.96
N ASP A 86 2.32 -12.45 -18.42
CA ASP A 86 2.80 -13.14 -17.21
C ASP A 86 2.76 -12.18 -15.99
N PRO A 87 3.14 -12.60 -14.77
CA PRO A 87 3.13 -11.75 -13.58
C PRO A 87 3.92 -10.42 -13.67
N VAL A 88 4.75 -10.23 -14.67
CA VAL A 88 5.47 -8.98 -14.95
C VAL A 88 4.83 -8.23 -16.12
N THR A 89 4.68 -8.89 -17.27
CA THR A 89 4.18 -8.26 -18.50
C THR A 89 2.66 -8.05 -18.50
N GLY A 90 1.94 -8.76 -17.62
CA GLY A 90 0.49 -8.63 -17.44
C GLY A 90 0.05 -7.46 -16.56
N ARG A 91 0.97 -6.76 -15.93
CA ARG A 91 0.68 -5.64 -15.02
C ARG A 91 -0.01 -4.49 -15.76
N THR A 92 -0.95 -3.86 -15.08
CA THR A 92 -1.61 -2.65 -15.55
C THR A 92 -1.60 -1.64 -14.41
N VAL A 93 -0.76 -0.63 -14.54
CA VAL A 93 -0.75 0.51 -13.61
C VAL A 93 -2.03 1.31 -13.79
N LEU A 94 -2.70 1.62 -12.70
CA LEU A 94 -3.94 2.38 -12.65
C LEU A 94 -3.70 3.79 -12.12
N PHE A 95 -2.94 3.91 -11.04
CA PHE A 95 -2.57 5.18 -10.41
C PHE A 95 -1.08 5.21 -10.13
N GLY A 96 -0.49 6.40 -10.14
CA GLY A 96 0.90 6.55 -9.71
C GLY A 96 1.32 8.01 -9.64
N ASN A 97 2.48 8.20 -9.04
CA ASN A 97 3.20 9.47 -8.92
C ASN A 97 4.71 9.21 -8.96
N SER A 98 5.52 10.13 -8.46
CA SER A 98 6.98 9.95 -8.35
C SER A 98 7.42 8.93 -7.28
N ASP A 99 6.52 8.49 -6.42
CA ASP A 99 6.83 7.68 -5.23
C ASP A 99 6.34 6.24 -5.35
N VAL A 100 5.14 6.05 -5.86
CA VAL A 100 4.49 4.74 -5.96
C VAL A 100 3.69 4.58 -7.24
N GLU A 101 3.73 3.37 -7.82
CA GLU A 101 2.81 2.90 -8.86
C GLU A 101 1.87 1.86 -8.25
N ILE A 102 0.56 2.04 -8.45
CA ILE A 102 -0.49 1.15 -7.96
C ILE A 102 -1.19 0.53 -9.16
N GLY A 103 -1.16 -0.79 -9.27
CA GLY A 103 -1.69 -1.50 -10.42
C GLY A 103 -2.31 -2.84 -10.06
N VAL A 104 -2.96 -3.44 -11.05
CA VAL A 104 -3.56 -4.78 -10.96
C VAL A 104 -2.96 -5.67 -12.05
N CYS A 105 -2.71 -6.92 -11.72
CA CYS A 105 -2.32 -7.94 -12.68
C CYS A 105 -3.27 -9.13 -12.61
N VAL A 106 -3.67 -9.59 -13.80
CA VAL A 106 -4.40 -10.84 -14.00
C VAL A 106 -3.57 -11.67 -14.97
N PRO A 107 -2.58 -12.44 -14.48
CA PRO A 107 -1.65 -13.15 -15.34
C PRO A 107 -2.37 -14.30 -16.08
N LYS A 108 -2.01 -14.48 -17.37
CA LYS A 108 -2.51 -15.56 -18.22
C LYS A 108 -1.45 -16.62 -18.48
N GLU A 109 -0.19 -16.21 -18.50
CA GLU A 109 0.93 -17.03 -18.93
C GLU A 109 1.93 -17.21 -17.78
N PRO A 110 2.66 -18.31 -17.72
CA PRO A 110 3.76 -18.47 -16.77
C PRO A 110 4.97 -17.62 -17.18
N MET A 111 5.76 -17.21 -16.20
CA MET A 111 7.08 -16.61 -16.46
C MET A 111 8.04 -17.64 -17.02
N LYS A 112 8.66 -17.31 -18.17
CA LYS A 112 9.69 -18.15 -18.83
C LYS A 112 11.13 -17.64 -18.61
N TYR A 113 11.31 -16.71 -17.70
CA TYR A 113 12.55 -16.01 -17.36
C TYR A 113 12.54 -15.68 -15.86
N HIS A 114 13.70 -15.30 -15.34
CA HIS A 114 13.78 -14.68 -14.02
C HIS A 114 13.66 -13.16 -14.16
N PHE A 115 13.13 -12.52 -13.14
CA PHE A 115 12.98 -11.08 -13.13
C PHE A 115 13.71 -10.47 -11.92
N LYS A 116 14.21 -9.25 -12.11
CA LYS A 116 14.82 -8.42 -11.08
C LYS A 116 14.34 -6.99 -11.25
N ASN A 117 13.69 -6.43 -10.24
CA ASN A 117 13.48 -5.00 -10.18
C ASN A 117 14.68 -4.35 -9.49
N ALA A 118 15.52 -3.66 -10.25
CA ALA A 118 16.73 -3.00 -9.72
C ALA A 118 16.42 -1.57 -9.20
N ALA A 119 15.20 -1.06 -9.43
CA ALA A 119 14.83 0.31 -9.10
C ALA A 119 13.93 0.42 -7.87
N ALA A 120 13.08 -0.58 -7.60
CA ALA A 120 11.97 -0.47 -6.66
C ALA A 120 11.76 -1.76 -5.86
N ASP A 121 11.30 -1.62 -4.61
CA ASP A 121 10.66 -2.70 -3.88
C ASP A 121 9.26 -2.93 -4.45
N GLU A 122 8.80 -4.17 -4.44
CA GLU A 122 7.49 -4.57 -4.93
C GLU A 122 6.69 -5.21 -3.79
N CYS A 123 5.48 -4.71 -3.55
CA CYS A 123 4.51 -5.33 -2.64
C CYS A 123 3.33 -5.84 -3.47
N PHE A 124 3.14 -7.16 -3.48
CA PHE A 124 2.00 -7.82 -4.10
C PHE A 124 0.98 -8.16 -3.01
N PHE A 125 -0.28 -7.90 -3.27
CA PHE A 125 -1.39 -8.45 -2.48
C PHE A 125 -2.15 -9.45 -3.33
N ILE A 126 -2.12 -10.71 -2.95
CA ILE A 126 -2.75 -11.80 -3.71
C ILE A 126 -4.25 -11.82 -3.42
N HIS A 127 -5.06 -11.49 -4.43
CA HIS A 127 -6.51 -11.53 -4.31
C HIS A 127 -7.04 -12.93 -4.62
N PHE A 128 -6.58 -13.54 -5.72
CA PHE A 128 -6.94 -14.89 -6.14
C PHE A 128 -5.72 -15.66 -6.60
N GLY A 129 -5.75 -16.96 -6.34
CA GLY A 129 -4.72 -17.91 -6.75
C GLY A 129 -3.66 -18.14 -5.70
N SER A 130 -3.02 -19.30 -5.78
CA SER A 130 -1.91 -19.75 -4.95
C SER A 130 -0.71 -20.04 -5.82
N GLY A 131 0.47 -20.15 -5.22
CA GLY A 131 1.66 -20.49 -5.97
C GLY A 131 2.94 -20.37 -5.17
N ILE A 132 4.05 -20.23 -5.89
CA ILE A 132 5.39 -20.11 -5.32
C ILE A 132 6.13 -18.97 -6.01
N VAL A 133 6.78 -18.13 -5.21
CA VAL A 133 7.82 -17.22 -5.69
C VAL A 133 9.17 -17.86 -5.41
N TYR A 134 9.84 -18.29 -6.46
CA TYR A 134 11.23 -18.75 -6.39
C TYR A 134 12.14 -17.54 -6.41
N THR A 135 12.97 -17.39 -5.40
CA THR A 135 13.90 -16.26 -5.26
C THR A 135 15.32 -16.74 -5.02
N MET A 136 16.30 -15.87 -5.21
CA MET A 136 17.69 -16.18 -4.84
C MET A 136 17.87 -16.38 -3.32
N PHE A 137 16.89 -16.02 -2.50
CA PHE A 137 16.86 -16.27 -1.06
C PHE A 137 16.16 -17.58 -0.68
N GLY A 138 15.53 -18.27 -1.64
CA GLY A 138 14.72 -19.47 -1.46
C GLY A 138 13.31 -19.33 -2.00
N ALA A 139 12.45 -20.28 -1.72
CA ALA A 139 11.07 -20.33 -2.19
C ALA A 139 10.09 -19.77 -1.14
N LEU A 140 9.17 -18.94 -1.59
CA LEU A 140 8.05 -18.41 -0.81
C LEU A 140 6.74 -18.97 -1.37
N LYS A 141 6.05 -19.80 -0.59
CA LYS A 141 4.67 -20.21 -0.91
C LYS A 141 3.72 -19.07 -0.57
N PHE A 142 2.76 -18.84 -1.45
CA PHE A 142 1.73 -17.82 -1.25
C PHE A 142 0.33 -18.35 -1.61
N GLY A 143 -0.67 -17.72 -1.03
CA GLY A 143 -2.09 -17.95 -1.30
C GLY A 143 -2.90 -16.66 -1.28
N PRO A 144 -4.23 -16.75 -1.42
CA PRO A 144 -5.10 -15.59 -1.30
C PRO A 144 -4.89 -14.85 0.02
N LYS A 145 -4.99 -13.50 -0.04
CA LYS A 145 -4.81 -12.58 1.09
C LYS A 145 -3.37 -12.41 1.58
N ASP A 146 -2.39 -13.01 0.92
CA ASP A 146 -0.98 -12.78 1.23
C ASP A 146 -0.49 -11.46 0.63
N TYR A 147 0.23 -10.71 1.44
CA TYR A 147 1.20 -9.74 0.97
C TYR A 147 2.52 -10.46 0.71
N ILE A 148 3.15 -10.16 -0.42
CA ILE A 148 4.50 -10.61 -0.75
C ILE A 148 5.34 -9.35 -0.96
N VAL A 149 6.33 -9.13 -0.12
CA VAL A 149 7.27 -8.01 -0.28
C VAL A 149 8.56 -8.55 -0.88
N ILE A 150 8.91 -8.06 -2.06
CA ILE A 150 10.15 -8.41 -2.75
C ILE A 150 11.03 -7.16 -2.81
N PRO A 151 12.13 -7.13 -2.03
CA PRO A 151 13.09 -6.05 -2.05
C PRO A 151 13.75 -5.88 -3.41
N LYS A 152 14.02 -4.63 -3.80
CA LYS A 152 14.74 -4.34 -5.05
C LYS A 152 16.08 -5.08 -5.12
N GLY A 153 16.44 -5.49 -6.32
CA GLY A 153 17.65 -6.29 -6.54
C GLY A 153 17.43 -7.80 -6.42
N THR A 154 16.35 -8.26 -5.83
CA THR A 154 16.05 -9.69 -5.71
C THR A 154 15.74 -10.31 -7.07
N ILE A 155 16.43 -11.38 -7.42
CA ILE A 155 16.08 -12.20 -8.60
C ILE A 155 14.99 -13.16 -8.19
N TYR A 156 13.90 -13.19 -8.97
CA TYR A 156 12.77 -14.07 -8.69
C TYR A 156 12.05 -14.55 -9.95
N ARG A 157 11.23 -15.61 -9.78
CA ARG A 157 10.22 -16.10 -10.73
C ARG A 157 8.98 -16.48 -9.95
N MET A 158 7.83 -15.90 -10.32
CA MET A 158 6.55 -16.18 -9.68
C MET A 158 5.76 -17.17 -10.53
N GLU A 159 5.32 -18.25 -9.92
CA GLU A 159 4.52 -19.28 -10.55
C GLU A 159 3.20 -19.45 -9.80
N PHE A 160 2.09 -19.27 -10.53
CA PHE A 160 0.76 -19.57 -10.02
C PHE A 160 0.40 -21.03 -10.30
N GLU A 161 -0.26 -21.65 -9.36
CA GLU A 161 -0.93 -22.91 -9.57
C GLU A 161 -2.06 -22.73 -10.60
N LYS A 162 -2.34 -23.81 -11.34
CA LYS A 162 -3.47 -23.80 -12.26
C LYS A 162 -4.77 -23.76 -11.44
N PRO A 163 -5.64 -22.74 -11.65
CA PRO A 163 -6.91 -22.69 -10.92
C PRO A 163 -7.77 -23.91 -11.20
N ALA A 164 -8.47 -24.39 -10.19
CA ALA A 164 -9.45 -25.46 -10.36
C ALA A 164 -10.64 -25.00 -11.22
N ALA A 165 -11.41 -25.95 -11.72
CA ALA A 165 -12.58 -25.62 -12.54
C ALA A 165 -13.59 -24.80 -11.72
N GLY A 166 -13.93 -23.61 -12.21
CA GLY A 166 -14.85 -22.69 -11.55
C GLY A 166 -14.18 -21.68 -10.62
N GLU A 167 -12.90 -21.82 -10.33
CA GLU A 167 -12.16 -20.81 -9.59
C GLU A 167 -11.80 -19.60 -10.45
N PRO A 168 -11.70 -18.40 -9.84
CA PRO A 168 -11.30 -17.20 -10.56
C PRO A 168 -9.84 -17.31 -11.04
N ALA A 169 -9.53 -16.61 -12.13
CA ALA A 169 -8.15 -16.49 -12.59
C ALA A 169 -7.28 -15.82 -11.53
N PRO A 170 -5.99 -16.18 -11.44
CA PRO A 170 -5.04 -15.53 -10.55
C PRO A 170 -5.09 -14.01 -10.70
N ARG A 171 -5.04 -13.29 -9.58
CA ARG A 171 -5.11 -11.83 -9.54
C ARG A 171 -4.34 -11.30 -8.35
N PHE A 172 -3.63 -10.21 -8.54
CA PHE A 172 -3.01 -9.47 -7.45
C PHE A 172 -3.04 -7.95 -7.67
N LEU A 173 -3.06 -7.22 -6.57
CA LEU A 173 -2.73 -5.80 -6.51
C LEU A 173 -1.22 -5.68 -6.41
N LEU A 174 -0.63 -4.68 -7.07
CA LEU A 174 0.79 -4.34 -6.98
C LEU A 174 0.93 -2.90 -6.51
N MET A 175 1.83 -2.71 -5.55
CA MET A 175 2.35 -1.40 -5.12
C MET A 175 3.86 -1.45 -5.29
N GLU A 176 4.40 -0.60 -6.16
CA GLU A 176 5.83 -0.53 -6.51
C GLU A 176 6.41 0.81 -6.06
N SER A 177 7.47 0.81 -5.24
CA SER A 177 8.11 2.02 -4.72
C SER A 177 9.06 2.64 -5.74
N VAL A 178 8.51 3.33 -6.75
CA VAL A 178 9.28 3.85 -7.90
C VAL A 178 10.30 4.93 -7.54
N ASN A 179 10.20 5.54 -6.36
CA ASN A 179 11.22 6.44 -5.80
C ASN A 179 12.45 5.69 -5.24
N GLY A 180 12.43 4.36 -5.29
CA GLY A 180 13.50 3.49 -4.79
C GLY A 180 13.56 3.33 -3.28
N SER A 181 12.56 3.76 -2.54
CA SER A 181 12.46 3.52 -1.10
C SER A 181 12.13 2.05 -0.80
N HIS A 182 12.37 1.65 0.46
CA HIS A 182 12.07 0.31 0.92
C HIS A 182 10.66 0.23 1.50
N ILE A 183 9.94 -0.86 1.18
CA ILE A 183 8.63 -1.19 1.77
C ILE A 183 8.88 -2.08 2.98
N LEU A 184 8.71 -1.54 4.17
CA LEU A 184 9.12 -2.16 5.43
C LEU A 184 7.99 -2.14 6.47
N PRO A 185 8.03 -3.05 7.47
CA PRO A 185 7.23 -2.86 8.67
C PRO A 185 7.49 -1.49 9.29
N PRO A 186 6.45 -0.79 9.77
CA PRO A 186 6.63 0.54 10.34
C PRO A 186 7.63 0.56 11.50
N PRO A 187 8.59 1.50 11.53
CA PRO A 187 9.58 1.59 12.60
C PRO A 187 8.99 1.72 14.01
N ARG A 188 7.77 2.27 14.12
CA ARG A 188 7.05 2.37 15.40
C ARG A 188 6.62 1.02 15.98
N TYR A 189 6.61 -0.05 15.18
CA TYR A 189 6.35 -1.41 15.69
C TYR A 189 7.60 -2.10 16.21
N MET A 190 8.76 -1.50 16.01
CA MET A 190 10.03 -2.09 16.36
C MET A 190 10.61 -1.44 17.63
N SER A 191 11.08 -2.27 18.55
CA SER A 191 11.83 -1.80 19.71
C SER A 191 13.21 -1.31 19.27
N LYS A 192 13.50 -0.04 19.52
CA LYS A 192 14.85 0.52 19.31
C LYS A 192 15.93 -0.16 20.19
N LYS A 193 15.51 -0.76 21.30
CA LYS A 193 16.40 -1.40 22.26
C LYS A 193 16.79 -2.83 21.86
N THR A 194 15.84 -3.59 21.32
CA THR A 194 16.01 -5.03 21.06
C THR A 194 15.94 -5.39 19.56
N ALA A 195 15.52 -4.46 18.70
CA ALA A 195 15.23 -4.70 17.28
C ALA A 195 14.20 -5.82 17.02
N GLN A 196 13.31 -6.05 18.00
CA GLN A 196 12.19 -6.98 17.91
C GLN A 196 10.89 -6.20 17.80
N PHE A 197 9.83 -6.84 17.31
CA PHE A 197 8.50 -6.25 17.33
C PHE A 197 8.04 -5.97 18.76
N LEU A 198 7.32 -4.87 18.94
CA LEU A 198 6.71 -4.51 20.22
C LEU A 198 5.48 -5.40 20.47
N GLU A 199 5.23 -5.76 21.73
CA GLU A 199 4.09 -6.60 22.15
C GLU A 199 2.72 -6.08 21.66
N HIS A 200 2.57 -4.77 21.48
CA HIS A 200 1.33 -4.13 21.03
C HIS A 200 1.32 -3.83 19.53
N ALA A 201 2.30 -4.31 18.78
CA ALA A 201 2.25 -4.22 17.32
C ALA A 201 1.13 -5.12 16.77
N PRO A 202 0.50 -4.75 15.64
CA PRO A 202 -0.60 -5.53 15.08
C PRO A 202 -0.16 -6.87 14.48
N TYR A 203 1.13 -7.12 14.35
CA TYR A 203 1.74 -8.40 13.95
C TYR A 203 3.20 -8.45 14.43
N CYS A 204 3.82 -9.61 14.35
CA CYS A 204 5.18 -9.84 14.85
C CYS A 204 5.99 -10.77 13.93
N GLU A 205 7.20 -11.12 14.37
CA GLU A 205 8.12 -11.97 13.61
C GLU A 205 7.52 -13.32 13.21
N ARG A 206 6.64 -13.90 14.03
CA ARG A 206 6.01 -15.20 13.75
C ARG A 206 5.02 -15.17 12.60
N ASP A 207 4.44 -14.01 12.34
CA ASP A 207 3.44 -13.81 11.29
C ASP A 207 4.09 -13.60 9.92
N LEU A 208 5.42 -13.36 9.90
CA LEU A 208 6.20 -13.18 8.68
C LEU A 208 6.78 -14.51 8.22
N ARG A 209 6.31 -15.00 7.07
CA ARG A 209 6.84 -16.21 6.44
C ARG A 209 8.06 -15.86 5.59
N LEU A 210 9.13 -16.59 5.80
CA LEU A 210 10.42 -16.40 5.13
C LEU A 210 10.60 -17.41 3.99
N PRO A 211 11.55 -17.15 3.05
CA PRO A 211 11.91 -18.13 2.04
C PRO A 211 12.36 -19.45 2.66
N GLU A 212 11.92 -20.56 2.08
CA GLU A 212 12.36 -21.91 2.47
C GLU A 212 13.57 -22.32 1.63
N LEU A 213 14.65 -22.78 2.27
CA LEU A 213 15.80 -23.42 1.62
C LEU A 213 15.77 -24.95 1.89
N PRO A 214 16.39 -25.78 1.02
CA PRO A 214 17.21 -25.37 -0.11
C PRO A 214 16.43 -25.37 -1.43
N MET A 215 16.47 -24.25 -2.13
CA MET A 215 16.11 -24.18 -3.55
C MET A 215 17.35 -23.69 -4.30
N THR A 216 18.43 -24.48 -4.24
CA THR A 216 19.69 -24.16 -4.86
C THR A 216 19.86 -24.97 -6.14
N PHE A 217 20.03 -24.29 -7.26
CA PHE A 217 20.19 -24.92 -8.56
C PHE A 217 21.65 -24.80 -9.03
N ASP A 218 22.34 -25.91 -9.11
CA ASP A 218 23.71 -26.00 -9.71
C ASP A 218 23.61 -26.46 -11.17
N GLU A 219 22.96 -25.66 -12.00
CA GLU A 219 22.71 -25.97 -13.41
C GLU A 219 23.50 -25.04 -14.31
N LYS A 220 24.17 -25.60 -15.32
CA LYS A 220 24.79 -24.83 -16.42
C LYS A 220 23.83 -24.76 -17.61
N GLY A 221 23.80 -23.60 -18.27
CA GLY A 221 22.90 -23.41 -19.40
C GLY A 221 22.78 -21.94 -19.79
N LYS A 222 21.67 -21.59 -20.44
CA LYS A 222 21.35 -20.22 -20.80
C LYS A 222 20.09 -19.82 -20.03
N PHE A 223 20.29 -18.94 -19.06
CA PHE A 223 19.20 -18.45 -18.21
C PHE A 223 19.03 -16.95 -18.38
N GLU A 224 17.84 -16.53 -18.80
CA GLU A 224 17.50 -15.12 -18.95
C GLU A 224 17.06 -14.54 -17.60
N VAL A 225 17.69 -13.43 -17.22
CA VAL A 225 17.24 -12.55 -16.14
C VAL A 225 16.83 -11.21 -16.75
N ARG A 226 15.57 -10.83 -16.66
CA ARG A 226 15.07 -9.53 -17.09
C ARG A 226 15.19 -8.54 -15.95
N ILE A 227 15.92 -7.47 -16.16
CA ILE A 227 16.22 -6.47 -15.15
C ILE A 227 15.49 -5.17 -15.50
N LYS A 228 14.53 -4.77 -14.66
CA LYS A 228 13.90 -3.44 -14.73
C LYS A 228 14.83 -2.44 -14.05
N SER A 229 15.19 -1.40 -14.76
CA SER A 229 15.91 -0.25 -14.23
C SER A 229 15.24 1.02 -14.74
N ARG A 230 14.80 1.87 -13.84
CA ARG A 230 13.97 3.03 -14.16
C ARG A 230 12.71 2.58 -14.93
N ASP A 231 12.51 3.08 -16.12
CA ASP A 231 11.37 2.81 -17.01
C ASP A 231 11.73 1.85 -18.17
N GLN A 232 12.80 1.06 -18.02
CA GLN A 232 13.24 0.14 -19.05
C GLN A 232 13.61 -1.23 -18.50
N VAL A 233 13.25 -2.27 -19.26
CA VAL A 233 13.66 -3.66 -19.00
C VAL A 233 14.78 -4.06 -19.94
N HIS A 234 15.79 -4.72 -19.39
CA HIS A 234 16.94 -5.27 -20.09
C HIS A 234 16.99 -6.79 -19.90
N SER A 235 17.42 -7.52 -20.92
CA SER A 235 17.73 -8.95 -20.81
C SER A 235 19.20 -9.13 -20.48
N TYR A 236 19.47 -9.89 -19.43
CA TYR A 236 20.82 -10.36 -19.07
C TYR A 236 20.84 -11.87 -19.18
N MET A 237 21.85 -12.41 -19.85
CA MET A 237 21.99 -13.85 -20.05
C MET A 237 23.08 -14.39 -19.15
N TYR A 238 22.73 -15.36 -18.31
CA TYR A 238 23.63 -16.07 -17.42
C TYR A 238 23.96 -17.46 -17.99
N SER A 239 25.19 -17.96 -17.74
CA SER A 239 25.63 -19.30 -18.11
C SER A 239 25.32 -20.37 -17.04
N TYR A 240 24.65 -19.98 -15.98
CA TYR A 240 24.26 -20.81 -14.84
C TYR A 240 22.88 -20.36 -14.33
N HIS A 241 22.22 -21.22 -13.57
CA HIS A 241 20.92 -20.92 -12.99
C HIS A 241 21.06 -19.80 -11.93
N PRO A 242 20.31 -18.67 -12.03
CA PRO A 242 20.53 -17.50 -11.18
C PRO A 242 20.06 -17.67 -9.73
N LEU A 243 19.38 -18.77 -9.40
CA LEU A 243 18.96 -19.11 -8.03
C LEU A 243 19.91 -20.18 -7.47
N ASP A 244 21.20 -19.85 -7.36
CA ASP A 244 22.28 -20.76 -6.97
C ASP A 244 22.85 -20.48 -5.57
N VAL A 245 22.13 -19.72 -4.75
CA VAL A 245 22.51 -19.40 -3.37
C VAL A 245 22.38 -20.61 -2.46
N VAL A 246 23.44 -20.97 -1.75
CA VAL A 246 23.48 -22.09 -0.82
C VAL A 246 23.15 -21.67 0.63
N GLY A 247 23.25 -20.39 0.92
CA GLY A 247 22.91 -19.82 2.21
C GLY A 247 23.05 -18.31 2.22
N TRP A 248 22.40 -17.68 3.15
CA TRP A 248 22.44 -16.22 3.36
C TRP A 248 22.14 -15.86 4.81
N ASP A 249 22.60 -14.69 5.23
CA ASP A 249 22.23 -14.06 6.48
C ASP A 249 22.00 -12.57 6.32
N GLY A 250 21.19 -11.98 7.15
CA GLY A 250 20.96 -10.54 7.14
C GLY A 250 19.53 -10.14 7.48
N CYS A 251 19.15 -8.95 7.10
CA CYS A 251 17.84 -8.36 7.38
C CYS A 251 17.17 -7.74 6.14
N TYR A 252 17.71 -7.96 4.95
CA TYR A 252 17.14 -7.50 3.67
C TYR A 252 16.88 -8.70 2.78
N TYR A 253 15.64 -9.17 2.78
CA TYR A 253 15.19 -10.40 2.11
C TYR A 253 13.70 -10.32 1.81
N PRO A 254 13.18 -11.11 0.84
CA PRO A 254 11.74 -11.18 0.58
C PRO A 254 11.00 -11.93 1.69
N TYR A 255 9.73 -11.58 1.92
CA TYR A 255 8.87 -12.22 2.91
C TYR A 255 7.41 -12.15 2.51
N CYS A 256 6.58 -13.03 3.11
CA CYS A 256 5.13 -13.02 2.99
C CYS A 256 4.49 -12.70 4.35
N PHE A 257 3.33 -12.04 4.29
CA PHE A 257 2.48 -11.76 5.44
C PHE A 257 1.02 -11.93 5.03
N ASN A 258 0.24 -12.72 5.76
CA ASN A 258 -1.19 -12.86 5.48
C ASN A 258 -1.98 -11.77 6.20
N ILE A 259 -2.89 -11.09 5.49
CA ILE A 259 -3.69 -10.01 6.09
C ILE A 259 -4.61 -10.50 7.22
N ASP A 260 -4.98 -11.79 7.22
CA ASP A 260 -5.79 -12.39 8.30
C ASP A 260 -5.00 -12.54 9.61
N ASP A 261 -3.66 -12.46 9.57
CA ASP A 261 -2.77 -12.44 10.75
C ASP A 261 -2.58 -11.02 11.32
N PHE A 262 -3.14 -10.00 10.66
CA PHE A 262 -3.14 -8.64 11.18
C PHE A 262 -4.13 -8.52 12.34
N SER A 263 -3.65 -8.13 13.54
CA SER A 263 -4.47 -7.91 14.73
C SER A 263 -5.02 -6.49 14.76
N PRO A 264 -6.29 -6.26 14.33
CA PRO A 264 -6.83 -4.90 14.30
C PRO A 264 -6.99 -4.35 15.72
N ILE A 265 -6.58 -3.08 15.89
CA ILE A 265 -6.74 -2.37 17.17
C ILE A 265 -8.14 -1.78 17.23
N VAL A 266 -8.89 -2.18 18.24
CA VAL A 266 -10.25 -1.70 18.52
C VAL A 266 -10.29 -1.04 19.89
N ALA A 267 -10.96 0.11 20.00
CA ALA A 267 -11.02 0.87 21.24
C ALA A 267 -12.46 1.31 21.58
N LYS A 268 -12.61 1.93 22.74
CA LYS A 268 -13.88 2.51 23.18
C LYS A 268 -14.39 3.57 22.19
N HIS A 269 -13.48 4.37 21.64
CA HIS A 269 -13.75 5.38 20.64
C HIS A 269 -12.97 5.09 19.38
N HIS A 270 -13.36 5.71 18.27
CA HIS A 270 -12.71 5.54 16.97
C HIS A 270 -11.19 5.80 17.04
N MET A 271 -10.44 4.82 16.55
CA MET A 271 -9.00 4.93 16.41
C MET A 271 -8.68 5.38 14.98
N PRO A 272 -7.76 6.34 14.79
CA PRO A 272 -7.44 6.87 13.48
C PRO A 272 -6.75 5.81 12.58
N PRO A 273 -6.80 5.97 11.25
CA PRO A 273 -6.26 5.00 10.27
C PRO A 273 -4.85 4.47 10.51
N PRO A 274 -3.89 5.20 11.13
CA PRO A 274 -2.58 4.66 11.46
C PRO A 274 -2.57 3.36 12.28
N THR A 275 -3.68 3.01 12.95
CA THR A 275 -3.83 1.70 13.63
C THR A 275 -3.95 0.52 12.66
N HIS A 276 -4.25 0.78 11.40
CA HIS A 276 -4.35 -0.19 10.31
C HIS A 276 -3.08 -0.29 9.48
N GLN A 277 -2.05 0.54 9.76
CA GLN A 277 -0.84 0.57 8.97
C GLN A 277 -0.10 -0.77 9.07
N THR A 278 0.20 -1.36 7.91
CA THR A 278 0.88 -2.64 7.77
C THR A 278 2.31 -2.47 7.32
N PHE A 279 2.53 -1.65 6.29
CA PHE A 279 3.86 -1.31 5.80
C PHE A 279 4.01 0.19 5.62
N GLU A 280 5.25 0.63 5.57
CA GLU A 280 5.60 2.02 5.32
C GLU A 280 6.77 2.11 4.34
N ALA A 281 6.75 3.11 3.50
CA ALA A 281 7.82 3.49 2.61
C ALA A 281 7.98 5.02 2.63
N HIS A 282 8.98 5.56 1.95
CA HIS A 282 9.09 7.00 1.83
C HIS A 282 7.92 7.54 0.98
N ASN A 283 7.18 8.47 1.54
CA ASN A 283 6.01 9.15 0.95
C ASN A 283 4.77 8.28 0.67
N PHE A 284 4.68 7.07 1.20
CA PHE A 284 3.42 6.32 1.21
C PHE A 284 3.38 5.27 2.30
N VAL A 285 2.15 4.86 2.66
CA VAL A 285 1.90 3.78 3.62
C VAL A 285 0.89 2.80 3.06
N ILE A 286 0.97 1.54 3.52
CA ILE A 286 0.02 0.48 3.17
C ILE A 286 -0.70 0.08 4.45
N CYS A 287 -2.04 0.09 4.41
CA CYS A 287 -2.90 -0.25 5.55
C CYS A 287 -3.80 -1.44 5.23
N SER A 288 -4.13 -2.21 6.27
CA SER A 288 -5.00 -3.38 6.20
C SER A 288 -6.28 -3.13 6.99
N PHE A 289 -7.42 -3.15 6.31
CA PHE A 289 -8.74 -3.15 6.94
C PHE A 289 -9.23 -4.59 6.99
N CYS A 290 -9.29 -5.15 8.20
CA CYS A 290 -9.64 -6.54 8.44
C CYS A 290 -11.01 -6.66 9.11
N PRO A 291 -11.68 -7.83 9.02
CA PRO A 291 -12.83 -8.15 9.87
C PRO A 291 -12.49 -7.92 11.35
N ARG A 292 -13.36 -7.20 12.06
CA ARG A 292 -13.08 -6.80 13.44
C ARG A 292 -14.35 -6.41 14.19
N PRO A 293 -14.34 -6.47 15.54
CA PRO A 293 -15.30 -5.74 16.36
C PRO A 293 -15.21 -4.23 16.05
N LEU A 294 -16.31 -3.52 16.25
CA LEU A 294 -16.36 -2.06 16.09
C LEU A 294 -16.20 -1.36 17.44
N ASP A 295 -16.09 -0.02 17.40
CA ASP A 295 -15.95 0.80 18.59
C ASP A 295 -17.09 0.53 19.59
N PHE A 296 -16.74 0.35 20.88
CA PHE A 296 -17.68 -0.18 21.87
C PHE A 296 -18.24 0.85 22.86
N HIS A 297 -18.08 2.17 22.60
CA HIS A 297 -18.79 3.17 23.38
C HIS A 297 -20.31 3.06 23.13
N PRO A 298 -21.18 3.16 24.15
CA PRO A 298 -22.63 3.05 23.95
C PRO A 298 -23.23 4.03 22.95
N GLN A 299 -22.56 5.14 22.68
CA GLN A 299 -22.96 6.16 21.71
C GLN A 299 -21.94 6.24 20.55
N ALA A 300 -21.23 5.17 20.24
CA ALA A 300 -20.28 5.16 19.15
C ALA A 300 -20.97 5.34 17.80
N ILE A 301 -20.33 6.14 16.92
CA ILE A 301 -20.58 6.14 15.50
C ILE A 301 -19.51 5.26 14.89
N VAL A 302 -19.88 4.08 14.46
CA VAL A 302 -18.94 3.00 14.12
C VAL A 302 -18.42 3.04 12.68
N VAL A 303 -18.98 3.89 11.82
CA VAL A 303 -18.41 4.20 10.51
C VAL A 303 -17.44 5.37 10.62
N PRO A 304 -16.43 5.48 9.75
CA PRO A 304 -15.49 6.58 9.77
C PRO A 304 -16.19 7.95 9.67
N TYR A 305 -15.61 8.97 10.27
CA TYR A 305 -16.09 10.36 10.15
C TYR A 305 -15.82 10.90 8.74
N ASN A 306 -16.56 11.95 8.34
CA ASN A 306 -16.15 12.72 7.18
C ASN A 306 -14.83 13.41 7.49
N HIS A 307 -13.88 13.36 6.55
CA HIS A 307 -12.55 13.96 6.71
C HIS A 307 -12.00 14.48 5.39
N SER A 308 -10.96 15.26 5.47
CA SER A 308 -10.16 15.71 4.34
C SER A 308 -8.72 15.35 4.63
N ASN A 309 -8.12 14.53 3.80
CA ASN A 309 -6.68 14.37 3.79
C ASN A 309 -6.09 15.61 3.11
N LEU A 310 -5.33 16.41 3.83
CA LEU A 310 -4.85 17.70 3.29
C LEU A 310 -3.61 17.52 2.42
N ASP A 311 -2.85 16.47 2.66
CA ASP A 311 -1.55 16.18 2.06
C ASP A 311 -1.42 14.71 1.60
N SER A 312 -2.54 14.00 1.44
CA SER A 312 -2.54 12.57 1.12
C SER A 312 -3.68 12.21 0.17
N ASP A 313 -3.35 11.51 -0.91
CA ASP A 313 -4.32 10.79 -1.72
C ASP A 313 -4.50 9.38 -1.15
N GLU A 314 -5.74 8.93 -1.05
CA GLU A 314 -6.13 7.64 -0.50
C GLU A 314 -6.63 6.70 -1.61
N VAL A 315 -5.99 5.56 -1.78
CA VAL A 315 -6.47 4.49 -2.67
C VAL A 315 -6.86 3.27 -1.85
N LEU A 316 -8.13 2.82 -1.95
CA LEU A 316 -8.58 1.57 -1.35
C LEU A 316 -8.82 0.53 -2.44
N TYR A 317 -8.29 -0.67 -2.23
CA TYR A 317 -8.60 -1.88 -3.01
C TYR A 317 -9.50 -2.80 -2.18
N TYR A 318 -10.70 -3.06 -2.68
CA TYR A 318 -11.72 -3.83 -1.96
C TYR A 318 -11.61 -5.31 -2.28
N VAL A 319 -11.33 -6.12 -1.26
CA VAL A 319 -11.04 -7.55 -1.40
C VAL A 319 -12.29 -8.38 -1.22
N GLU A 320 -12.93 -8.30 -0.04
CA GLU A 320 -14.16 -9.04 0.27
C GLU A 320 -14.93 -8.35 1.39
N GLY A 321 -16.17 -8.81 1.63
CA GLY A 321 -17.01 -8.34 2.72
C GLY A 321 -18.06 -7.33 2.29
N ASN A 322 -18.70 -6.69 3.28
CA ASN A 322 -19.76 -5.74 3.06
C ASN A 322 -19.27 -4.31 3.28
N TYR A 323 -19.06 -3.60 2.20
CA TYR A 323 -18.61 -2.20 2.20
C TYR A 323 -19.76 -1.23 2.47
N LYS A 324 -20.47 -1.41 3.60
CA LYS A 324 -21.71 -0.68 3.96
C LYS A 324 -21.58 0.84 3.92
N ALA A 325 -20.37 1.36 4.17
CA ALA A 325 -20.11 2.79 4.15
C ALA A 325 -20.08 3.40 2.75
N ARG A 326 -20.01 2.57 1.69
CA ARG A 326 -19.78 3.02 0.31
C ARG A 326 -20.74 2.34 -0.66
N ARG A 327 -21.56 3.12 -1.38
CA ARG A 327 -22.50 2.59 -2.39
C ARG A 327 -21.79 2.30 -3.71
N GLY A 328 -22.15 1.19 -4.36
CA GLY A 328 -21.67 0.81 -5.68
C GLY A 328 -20.26 0.22 -5.72
N ILE A 329 -19.61 0.05 -4.56
CA ILE A 329 -18.32 -0.64 -4.46
C ILE A 329 -18.55 -2.16 -4.53
N GLU A 330 -17.75 -2.80 -5.36
CA GLU A 330 -17.76 -4.25 -5.59
C GLU A 330 -16.36 -4.82 -5.30
N GLN A 331 -16.29 -6.14 -5.16
CA GLN A 331 -15.02 -6.85 -5.04
C GLN A 331 -14.07 -6.48 -6.20
N GLY A 332 -12.80 -6.25 -5.90
CA GLY A 332 -11.79 -5.84 -6.87
C GLY A 332 -11.91 -4.39 -7.36
N SER A 333 -12.83 -3.59 -6.79
CA SER A 333 -12.86 -2.14 -7.02
C SER A 333 -11.63 -1.45 -6.42
N LEU A 334 -11.22 -0.34 -7.05
CA LEU A 334 -10.32 0.63 -6.41
C LEU A 334 -11.06 1.97 -6.30
N SER A 335 -11.04 2.59 -5.13
CA SER A 335 -11.46 3.99 -4.99
C SER A 335 -10.25 4.87 -4.79
N LEU A 336 -10.28 6.07 -5.38
CA LEU A 336 -9.32 7.14 -5.13
C LEU A 336 -10.06 8.33 -4.51
N HIS A 337 -9.61 8.80 -3.37
CA HIS A 337 -10.05 10.02 -2.70
C HIS A 337 -8.89 11.02 -2.71
N PRO A 338 -8.96 12.09 -3.54
CA PRO A 338 -7.88 13.06 -3.66
C PRO A 338 -7.74 13.93 -2.41
N GLN A 339 -6.52 14.35 -2.14
CA GLN A 339 -6.21 15.31 -1.11
C GLN A 339 -7.06 16.60 -1.22
N GLY A 340 -7.37 17.21 -0.09
CA GLY A 340 -8.12 18.46 -0.01
C GLY A 340 -9.61 18.37 -0.31
N ILE A 341 -10.13 17.20 -0.73
CA ILE A 341 -11.56 16.99 -0.95
C ILE A 341 -12.15 16.25 0.24
N PRO A 342 -13.17 16.81 0.94
CA PRO A 342 -13.88 16.09 1.99
C PRO A 342 -14.54 14.84 1.46
N HIS A 343 -14.35 13.73 2.16
CA HIS A 343 -14.99 12.45 1.85
C HIS A 343 -15.30 11.67 3.14
N GLY A 344 -16.07 10.61 3.03
CA GLY A 344 -16.52 9.83 4.18
C GLY A 344 -17.69 8.92 3.84
N PRO A 345 -18.49 8.51 4.84
CA PRO A 345 -19.63 7.65 4.64
C PRO A 345 -20.68 8.29 3.73
N HIS A 346 -21.34 7.47 2.91
CA HIS A 346 -22.45 7.94 2.08
C HIS A 346 -23.67 8.36 2.94
N PRO A 347 -24.52 9.26 2.43
CA PRO A 347 -25.72 9.70 3.16
C PRO A 347 -26.57 8.54 3.65
N GLY A 348 -26.96 8.57 4.92
CA GLY A 348 -27.76 7.54 5.60
C GLY A 348 -26.97 6.34 6.13
N THR A 349 -25.68 6.22 5.84
CA THR A 349 -24.87 5.08 6.33
C THR A 349 -24.44 5.24 7.78
N VAL A 350 -24.31 6.48 8.25
CA VAL A 350 -24.02 6.78 9.66
C VAL A 350 -25.16 6.27 10.53
N GLU A 351 -26.40 6.67 10.23
CA GLU A 351 -27.59 6.29 10.95
C GLU A 351 -27.82 4.78 10.89
N ALA A 352 -27.62 4.16 9.72
CA ALA A 352 -27.73 2.72 9.53
C ALA A 352 -26.66 1.90 10.25
N SER A 353 -25.55 2.51 10.63
CA SER A 353 -24.45 1.84 11.33
C SER A 353 -24.62 1.80 12.85
N ILE A 354 -25.49 2.65 13.42
CA ILE A 354 -25.69 2.74 14.87
C ILE A 354 -26.15 1.39 15.42
N GLY A 355 -25.42 0.91 16.43
CA GLY A 355 -25.67 -0.39 17.06
C GLY A 355 -24.99 -1.58 16.38
N ALA A 356 -24.29 -1.39 15.27
CA ALA A 356 -23.45 -2.43 14.70
C ALA A 356 -22.25 -2.72 15.63
N THR A 357 -21.89 -4.00 15.77
CA THR A 357 -20.83 -4.46 16.67
C THR A 357 -19.62 -5.05 15.95
N HIS A 358 -19.77 -5.36 14.67
CA HIS A 358 -18.73 -6.02 13.87
C HIS A 358 -18.78 -5.57 12.42
N THR A 359 -17.62 -5.62 11.75
CA THR A 359 -17.48 -5.53 10.29
C THR A 359 -16.77 -6.75 9.76
N ASN A 360 -17.15 -7.19 8.56
CA ASN A 360 -16.46 -8.22 7.78
C ASN A 360 -15.74 -7.63 6.56
N GLU A 361 -15.52 -6.33 6.55
CA GLU A 361 -14.77 -5.64 5.49
C GLU A 361 -13.33 -6.12 5.46
N LEU A 362 -12.85 -6.43 4.25
CA LEU A 362 -11.44 -6.68 3.97
C LEU A 362 -11.02 -5.80 2.80
N ALA A 363 -10.09 -4.90 3.06
CA ALA A 363 -9.56 -3.98 2.06
C ALA A 363 -8.09 -3.65 2.31
N VAL A 364 -7.37 -3.35 1.23
CA VAL A 364 -6.00 -2.83 1.26
C VAL A 364 -6.06 -1.36 0.88
N MET A 365 -5.45 -0.50 1.69
CA MET A 365 -5.37 0.93 1.43
C MET A 365 -3.90 1.34 1.21
N CYS A 366 -3.70 2.25 0.28
CA CYS A 366 -2.42 2.92 0.08
C CYS A 366 -2.65 4.43 0.15
N ASP A 367 -2.09 5.06 1.18
CA ASP A 367 -2.07 6.52 1.32
C ASP A 367 -0.74 7.07 0.82
N THR A 368 -0.79 8.05 -0.06
CA THR A 368 0.39 8.67 -0.66
C THR A 368 0.48 10.13 -0.28
N PHE A 369 1.67 10.60 0.07
CA PHE A 369 1.90 12.00 0.49
C PHE A 369 2.26 12.93 -0.68
N ALA A 370 1.93 12.50 -1.90
CA ALA A 370 1.94 13.29 -3.12
C ALA A 370 0.75 12.89 -4.00
N PRO A 371 0.17 13.82 -4.78
CA PRO A 371 -0.98 13.53 -5.63
C PRO A 371 -0.73 12.40 -6.61
N LEU A 372 -1.73 11.55 -6.79
CA LEU A 372 -1.73 10.45 -7.75
C LEU A 372 -2.34 10.89 -9.09
N PHE A 373 -1.76 10.42 -10.16
CA PHE A 373 -2.28 10.58 -11.51
C PHE A 373 -2.89 9.27 -12.00
N PRO A 374 -4.12 9.30 -12.55
CA PRO A 374 -4.69 8.12 -13.20
C PRO A 374 -4.04 7.88 -14.56
N THR A 375 -3.95 6.62 -14.95
CA THR A 375 -3.60 6.23 -16.31
C THR A 375 -4.83 6.22 -17.21
N LYS A 376 -4.63 6.10 -18.54
CA LYS A 376 -5.75 5.87 -19.49
C LYS A 376 -6.55 4.61 -19.15
N ALA A 377 -5.88 3.57 -18.63
CA ALA A 377 -6.53 2.33 -18.19
C ALA A 377 -7.45 2.56 -16.99
N ALA A 378 -7.02 3.35 -16.00
CA ALA A 378 -7.87 3.71 -14.88
C ALA A 378 -9.10 4.52 -15.33
N ILE A 379 -8.92 5.49 -16.23
CA ILE A 379 -10.04 6.31 -16.74
C ILE A 379 -11.05 5.47 -17.52
N ALA A 380 -10.59 4.48 -18.28
CA ALA A 380 -11.47 3.60 -19.05
C ALA A 380 -12.34 2.68 -18.16
N LEU A 381 -11.92 2.43 -16.93
CA LEU A 381 -12.62 1.60 -15.95
C LEU A 381 -13.35 2.41 -14.86
N ASP A 382 -13.28 3.75 -14.94
CA ASP A 382 -13.76 4.68 -13.92
C ASP A 382 -15.29 4.86 -14.00
N ASP A 383 -15.97 4.69 -12.87
CA ASP A 383 -17.41 4.95 -12.74
C ASP A 383 -17.65 6.45 -12.55
N LEU A 384 -18.09 7.11 -13.60
CA LEU A 384 -18.37 8.55 -13.61
C LEU A 384 -19.50 8.96 -12.64
N ASN A 385 -20.31 8.02 -12.18
CA ASN A 385 -21.38 8.28 -11.23
C ASN A 385 -20.93 8.21 -9.77
N TYR A 386 -19.76 7.65 -9.49
CA TYR A 386 -19.27 7.48 -8.12
C TYR A 386 -19.22 8.79 -7.30
N PRO A 387 -18.69 9.93 -7.79
CA PRO A 387 -18.73 11.17 -7.04
C PRO A 387 -20.13 11.66 -6.72
N ARG A 388 -21.12 11.28 -7.53
CA ARG A 388 -22.53 11.65 -7.33
C ARG A 388 -23.25 10.83 -6.26
N SER A 389 -22.64 9.76 -5.80
CA SER A 389 -23.23 8.90 -4.76
C SER A 389 -23.36 9.60 -3.40
N TRP A 390 -22.67 10.73 -3.20
CA TRP A 390 -22.82 11.62 -2.03
C TRP A 390 -23.87 12.70 -2.23
N GLU A 391 -24.40 12.89 -3.44
CA GLU A 391 -25.40 13.92 -3.71
C GLU A 391 -26.75 13.55 -3.11
N SER A 392 -27.44 14.52 -2.55
CA SER A 392 -28.80 14.41 -2.10
C SER A 392 -29.63 15.59 -2.63
N GLY A 393 -30.79 15.30 -3.24
CA GLY A 393 -31.84 16.27 -3.49
C GLY A 393 -31.71 17.14 -4.74
N TRP A 394 -30.70 17.02 -5.58
CA TRP A 394 -30.58 17.78 -6.83
C TRP A 394 -31.17 17.03 -8.02
N THR A 395 -31.98 17.71 -8.82
CA THR A 395 -32.46 17.16 -10.10
C THR A 395 -31.34 17.16 -11.15
N PRO A 396 -31.43 16.36 -12.22
CA PRO A 396 -30.48 16.43 -13.34
C PRO A 396 -30.32 17.81 -13.96
N GLU A 397 -31.41 18.58 -14.03
CA GLU A 397 -31.47 19.94 -14.57
C GLU A 397 -30.70 20.94 -13.68
N GLU A 398 -30.92 20.88 -12.34
CA GLU A 398 -30.19 21.71 -11.38
C GLU A 398 -28.69 21.45 -11.41
N ARG A 399 -28.29 20.19 -11.58
CA ARG A 399 -26.88 19.79 -11.71
C ARG A 399 -26.26 20.37 -12.98
N SER A 400 -26.98 20.26 -14.10
CA SER A 400 -26.52 20.80 -15.40
C SER A 400 -26.38 22.33 -15.33
N ALA A 401 -27.32 23.01 -14.68
CA ALA A 401 -27.27 24.45 -14.49
C ALA A 401 -26.06 24.88 -13.63
N ALA A 402 -25.80 24.17 -12.53
CA ALA A 402 -24.64 24.43 -11.66
C ALA A 402 -23.29 24.25 -12.39
N MET A 403 -23.18 23.22 -13.24
CA MET A 403 -21.95 22.96 -14.00
C MET A 403 -21.72 24.00 -15.11
N ASN A 404 -22.78 24.60 -15.63
CA ASN A 404 -22.70 25.61 -16.69
C ASN A 404 -22.60 27.06 -16.14
N GLY A 405 -22.36 27.24 -14.84
CA GLY A 405 -22.23 28.54 -14.21
C GLY A 405 -23.56 29.28 -13.96
N SER A 406 -24.69 28.64 -14.23
CA SER A 406 -26.02 29.15 -13.91
C SER A 406 -26.42 28.65 -12.53
N VAL A 407 -26.25 29.47 -11.48
CA VAL A 407 -26.76 29.12 -10.16
C VAL A 407 -28.32 29.20 -10.25
N PRO A 408 -29.08 28.12 -9.97
CA PRO A 408 -30.53 28.23 -9.87
C PRO A 408 -30.83 29.21 -8.74
N GLY A 409 -31.57 30.25 -9.06
CA GLY A 409 -31.99 31.25 -8.06
C GLY A 409 -32.64 30.53 -6.89
N GLY A 410 -32.15 30.76 -5.68
CA GLY A 410 -32.67 30.13 -4.48
C GLY A 410 -34.18 30.33 -4.39
N ALA A 411 -34.91 29.23 -4.40
CA ALA A 411 -36.33 29.27 -4.07
C ALA A 411 -36.42 29.82 -2.66
N ALA A 412 -36.95 31.04 -2.54
CA ALA A 412 -37.24 31.69 -1.26
C ALA A 412 -38.15 30.76 -0.49
N SER A 413 -37.63 30.13 0.56
CA SER A 413 -38.45 29.35 1.48
C SER A 413 -39.44 30.30 2.12
N ASN A 414 -40.71 30.24 1.69
CA ASN A 414 -41.83 30.86 2.36
C ASN A 414 -41.98 30.22 3.74
N ARG A 415 -41.19 30.66 4.69
CA ARG A 415 -41.52 30.46 6.11
C ARG A 415 -42.51 31.50 6.48
N SER A 416 -43.78 31.09 6.56
CA SER A 416 -44.85 31.84 7.18
C SER A 416 -44.44 32.26 8.60
N ALA A 417 -44.12 33.51 8.79
CA ALA A 417 -43.85 34.08 10.10
C ALA A 417 -45.15 34.13 10.89
N ALA A 418 -45.28 33.24 11.83
CA ALA A 418 -46.30 33.37 12.87
C ALA A 418 -45.97 34.63 13.69
N LYS A 419 -46.81 35.68 13.59
CA LYS A 419 -46.79 36.88 14.42
C LYS A 419 -47.11 36.50 15.86
N THR A 420 -46.13 36.43 16.74
CA THR A 420 -46.36 36.54 18.18
C THR A 420 -45.94 37.95 18.59
N GLY A 421 -46.94 38.76 18.99
CA GLY A 421 -46.74 40.11 19.52
C GLY A 421 -45.94 40.05 20.84
N ARG A 422 -44.93 40.87 20.93
CA ARG A 422 -44.22 41.11 22.18
C ARG A 422 -44.17 42.62 22.42
N LYS A 423 -44.86 43.03 23.51
CA LYS A 423 -44.93 44.38 24.04
C LYS A 423 -43.53 44.89 24.42
N SER A 424 -43.24 46.09 24.05
CA SER A 424 -42.06 46.86 24.45
C SER A 424 -42.07 47.19 25.95
N ALA A 425 -40.97 46.89 26.64
CA ALA A 425 -40.68 47.50 27.93
C ALA A 425 -39.39 48.34 27.77
N LYS A 426 -39.55 49.63 28.03
CA LYS A 426 -38.43 50.61 28.18
C LYS A 426 -37.66 50.26 29.46
N SER A 427 -36.35 50.23 29.43
CA SER A 427 -35.53 50.44 30.62
C SER A 427 -34.32 51.29 30.30
N THR A 428 -34.14 52.23 31.14
CA THR A 428 -33.27 53.37 31.27
C THR A 428 -31.78 52.96 31.39
N ALA A 429 -30.95 53.81 30.77
CA ALA A 429 -29.51 53.80 30.91
C ALA A 429 -29.03 54.25 32.30
N VAL A 430 -28.02 53.61 32.81
CA VAL A 430 -27.16 54.17 33.86
C VAL A 430 -25.70 53.94 33.47
N SER A 431 -25.00 55.04 33.27
CA SER A 431 -23.55 55.13 33.08
C SER A 431 -22.82 54.98 34.41
N LYS A 432 -21.71 54.26 34.45
CA LYS A 432 -20.59 54.63 35.37
C LYS A 432 -19.26 54.25 34.77
N LYS A 433 -18.41 55.29 34.79
CA LYS A 433 -16.99 55.31 34.49
C LYS A 433 -16.18 54.55 35.57
N GLY A 434 -14.98 54.11 35.19
CA GLY A 434 -13.96 53.76 36.14
C GLY A 434 -12.77 53.03 35.51
N SER A 435 -11.73 53.82 35.31
CA SER A 435 -10.39 53.49 34.81
C SER A 435 -9.59 52.62 35.75
N ALA A 436 -8.68 51.84 35.24
CA ALA A 436 -7.26 51.87 35.60
C ALA A 436 -6.43 50.84 34.81
N ALA A 437 -5.39 51.33 34.23
CA ALA A 437 -4.31 50.62 33.56
C ALA A 437 -3.31 50.08 34.58
N VAL A 438 -2.73 48.90 34.34
CA VAL A 438 -1.39 48.56 34.82
C VAL A 438 -0.68 47.71 33.79
N SER A 439 0.47 48.18 33.40
CA SER A 439 1.42 47.64 32.42
C SER A 439 2.48 46.75 33.12
N PRO A 440 3.44 46.16 32.39
CA PRO A 440 3.89 44.77 32.57
C PRO A 440 5.21 44.63 33.39
N ARG A 441 5.46 43.44 33.86
CA ARG A 441 6.81 43.04 34.32
C ARG A 441 7.35 41.86 33.55
N ARG A 442 8.57 42.04 33.03
CA ARG A 442 9.50 41.04 32.50
C ARG A 442 10.16 40.29 33.64
N SER A 443 10.41 39.04 33.48
CA SER A 443 11.56 38.23 33.91
C SER A 443 11.47 36.88 33.22
N GLY A 444 12.38 36.37 32.45
CA GLY A 444 13.81 36.28 32.59
C GLY A 444 14.15 34.87 33.11
N GLY A 445 14.70 34.00 32.23
CA GLY A 445 15.50 32.87 32.67
C GLY A 445 15.06 31.49 32.22
N ALA A 446 15.79 30.93 31.41
CA ALA A 446 16.70 29.78 31.43
C ALA A 446 16.35 28.67 30.43
N VAL A 447 17.20 28.54 29.46
CA VAL A 447 17.46 27.41 28.58
C VAL A 447 17.95 26.21 29.39
N ASN A 448 17.39 25.03 29.16
CA ASN A 448 18.07 23.77 29.45
C ASN A 448 17.99 22.86 28.23
N THR A 449 19.13 22.71 27.58
CA THR A 449 19.51 21.66 26.65
C THR A 449 19.70 20.33 27.39
N TRP A 450 19.08 19.26 26.87
CA TRP A 450 19.53 17.90 27.13
C TRP A 450 19.76 17.20 25.80
N SER A 451 20.96 16.69 25.68
CA SER A 451 21.53 15.83 24.67
C SER A 451 20.79 14.50 24.49
#